data_c4dbbdadbe737a6ec8ee4018531d028b
#
_entry.id   c4dbbdadbe737a6ec8ee4018531d028b
#
_cell.length_a   1.000
_cell.length_b   1.000
_cell.length_c   1.000
_cell.angle_alpha   90.00
_cell.angle_beta   90.00
_cell.angle_gamma   90.00
#
_symmetry.space_group_name_H-M   'P 1'
#
loop_
_entity.id
_entity.type
_entity.pdbx_description
1 polymer ?
#
loop_
_entity_poly.entity_id
_entity_poly.type
_entity_poly.pdbx_seq_one_letter_code
_entity_poly.pdbx_strand_id
1 'polypeptide(L)'
;GGAAPNIVPDEVCLDYYYRAATIENLWKLNRISETCAKGAAMAAGTTVEWSQRYPDYGEIYWNDYMDEIMQKLFSDTKRVTVRSKGPGGSTDLGNVNLKIPVFHPMIDITGSRKDIVIHDREFERLLHTEAAAEVLRDGAYIIAGLGYKLASEPEVMERIKEDHRKYRNL
;
A
#
# COMPACT_ATOMS: atom_id res chain seq x y z
N GLY A 1 -26.88 11.90 -1.15
CA GLY A 1 -27.58 13.15 -1.46
C GLY A 1 -29.05 13.07 -1.16
N GLY A 2 -29.73 14.21 -1.20
CA GLY A 2 -31.17 14.37 -1.02
C GLY A 2 -31.59 14.73 0.39
N ALA A 3 -32.73 15.44 0.47
CA ALA A 3 -33.28 15.99 1.72
C ALA A 3 -34.27 15.04 2.40
N ALA A 4 -34.99 14.20 1.64
CA ALA A 4 -35.98 13.25 2.15
C ALA A 4 -36.08 12.01 1.24
N PRO A 5 -36.46 10.82 1.77
CA PRO A 5 -36.53 9.58 1.01
C PRO A 5 -37.53 9.57 -0.17
N ASN A 6 -38.54 10.43 -0.14
CA ASN A 6 -39.57 10.57 -1.16
C ASN A 6 -39.28 11.68 -2.18
N ILE A 7 -38.14 12.32 -2.13
CA ILE A 7 -37.73 13.38 -3.06
C ILE A 7 -36.51 12.90 -3.85
N VAL A 8 -36.58 12.96 -5.18
CA VAL A 8 -35.46 12.71 -6.05
C VAL A 8 -34.49 13.90 -5.91
N PRO A 9 -33.22 13.68 -5.52
CA PRO A 9 -32.26 14.77 -5.39
C PRO A 9 -31.85 15.34 -6.76
N ASP A 10 -31.62 16.63 -6.80
CA ASP A 10 -31.12 17.32 -7.99
C ASP A 10 -29.65 16.93 -8.29
N GLU A 11 -28.87 16.67 -7.24
CA GLU A 11 -27.46 16.32 -7.31
C GLU A 11 -27.11 15.21 -6.30
N VAL A 12 -26.33 14.23 -6.76
CA VAL A 12 -25.78 13.16 -5.93
C VAL A 12 -24.30 13.00 -6.24
N CYS A 13 -23.47 12.99 -5.20
CA CYS A 13 -22.03 12.67 -5.31
C CYS A 13 -21.80 11.24 -4.82
N LEU A 14 -21.05 10.46 -5.61
CA LEU A 14 -20.65 9.09 -5.27
C LEU A 14 -19.11 9.05 -5.24
N ASP A 15 -18.54 8.67 -4.12
CA ASP A 15 -17.10 8.44 -3.96
C ASP A 15 -16.81 6.94 -3.98
N TYR A 16 -15.90 6.52 -4.87
CA TYR A 16 -15.49 5.13 -4.99
C TYR A 16 -13.97 4.97 -4.89
N TYR A 17 -13.55 3.90 -4.24
CA TYR A 17 -12.19 3.38 -4.34
C TYR A 17 -12.19 2.13 -5.21
N TYR A 18 -11.43 2.17 -6.29
CA TYR A 18 -11.17 0.99 -7.12
C TYR A 18 -9.85 0.35 -6.72
N ARG A 19 -9.82 -0.97 -6.68
CA ARG A 19 -8.64 -1.75 -6.35
C ARG A 19 -8.44 -2.84 -7.40
N ALA A 20 -7.19 -2.99 -7.85
CA ALA A 20 -6.77 -4.02 -8.79
C ALA A 20 -5.38 -4.55 -8.38
N ALA A 21 -5.00 -5.70 -8.92
CA ALA A 21 -3.70 -6.30 -8.61
C ALA A 21 -2.54 -5.59 -9.30
N THR A 22 -2.79 -4.94 -10.44
CA THR A 22 -1.80 -4.18 -11.20
C THR A 22 -2.35 -2.82 -11.60
N ILE A 23 -1.47 -1.86 -11.82
CA ILE A 23 -1.86 -0.52 -12.26
C ILE A 23 -2.57 -0.55 -13.63
N GLU A 24 -2.19 -1.44 -14.52
CA GLU A 24 -2.84 -1.60 -15.83
C GLU A 24 -4.30 -2.05 -15.70
N ASN A 25 -4.55 -3.01 -14.79
CA ASN A 25 -5.90 -3.45 -14.49
C ASN A 25 -6.71 -2.35 -13.80
N LEU A 26 -6.07 -1.53 -12.96
CA LEU A 26 -6.71 -0.38 -12.35
C LEU A 26 -7.15 0.64 -13.40
N TRP A 27 -6.30 0.97 -14.37
CA TRP A 27 -6.65 1.88 -15.48
C TRP A 27 -7.78 1.33 -16.34
N LYS A 28 -7.78 0.02 -16.57
CA LYS A 28 -8.89 -0.62 -17.30
C LYS A 28 -10.19 -0.52 -16.50
N LEU A 29 -10.14 -0.75 -15.18
CA LEU A 29 -11.29 -0.64 -14.30
C LEU A 29 -11.83 0.79 -14.27
N ASN A 30 -10.97 1.80 -14.15
CA ASN A 30 -11.36 3.21 -14.19
C ASN A 30 -12.12 3.56 -15.48
N ARG A 31 -11.60 3.14 -16.64
CA ARG A 31 -12.28 3.37 -17.93
C ARG A 31 -13.65 2.69 -18.02
N ILE A 32 -13.75 1.45 -17.53
CA ILE A 32 -15.02 0.72 -17.50
C ILE A 32 -16.02 1.43 -16.59
N SER A 33 -15.60 1.86 -15.40
CA SER A 33 -16.45 2.52 -14.42
C SER A 33 -16.97 3.87 -14.93
N GLU A 34 -16.12 4.66 -15.57
CA GLU A 34 -16.52 5.92 -16.23
C GLU A 34 -17.57 5.67 -17.33
N THR A 35 -17.35 4.64 -18.14
CA THR A 35 -18.30 4.26 -19.20
C THR A 35 -19.64 3.81 -18.62
N CYS A 36 -19.61 3.03 -17.55
CA CYS A 36 -20.82 2.61 -16.84
C CYS A 36 -21.60 3.82 -16.27
N ALA A 37 -20.89 4.77 -15.65
CA ALA A 37 -21.50 5.98 -15.10
C ALA A 37 -22.18 6.82 -16.20
N LYS A 38 -21.50 7.01 -17.35
CA LYS A 38 -22.05 7.71 -18.51
C LYS A 38 -23.27 7.00 -19.08
N GLY A 39 -23.22 5.67 -19.22
CA GLY A 39 -24.34 4.86 -19.68
C GLY A 39 -25.55 4.93 -18.74
N ALA A 40 -25.33 4.86 -17.43
CA ALA A 40 -26.38 4.96 -16.43
C ALA A 40 -27.04 6.36 -16.46
N ALA A 41 -26.27 7.43 -16.54
CA ALA A 41 -26.77 8.79 -16.63
C ALA A 41 -27.64 8.98 -17.89
N MET A 42 -27.17 8.48 -19.04
CA MET A 42 -27.92 8.53 -20.30
C MET A 42 -29.25 7.77 -20.17
N ALA A 43 -29.24 6.58 -19.61
CA ALA A 43 -30.46 5.78 -19.42
C ALA A 43 -31.47 6.43 -18.48
N ALA A 44 -31.00 7.21 -17.50
CA ALA A 44 -31.83 7.91 -16.53
C ALA A 44 -32.24 9.34 -17.00
N GLY A 45 -31.78 9.81 -18.14
CA GLY A 45 -32.02 11.17 -18.62
C GLY A 45 -31.34 12.25 -17.77
N THR A 46 -30.21 11.91 -17.15
CA THR A 46 -29.40 12.81 -16.29
C THR A 46 -28.03 13.07 -16.89
N THR A 47 -27.23 13.87 -16.22
CA THR A 47 -25.82 14.11 -16.56
C THR A 47 -24.92 13.53 -15.48
N VAL A 48 -23.66 13.21 -15.83
CA VAL A 48 -22.64 12.78 -14.89
C VAL A 48 -21.34 13.55 -15.15
N GLU A 49 -20.74 14.03 -14.08
CA GLU A 49 -19.36 14.50 -14.08
C GLU A 49 -18.48 13.42 -13.43
N TRP A 50 -17.37 13.10 -14.07
CA TRP A 50 -16.39 12.14 -13.58
C TRP A 50 -15.08 12.84 -13.27
N SER A 51 -14.57 12.68 -12.07
CA SER A 51 -13.30 13.23 -11.69
C SER A 51 -12.49 12.22 -10.86
N GLN A 52 -11.20 12.27 -11.00
CA GLN A 52 -10.26 11.51 -10.18
C GLN A 52 -9.64 12.44 -9.13
N ARG A 53 -9.84 12.15 -7.85
CA ARG A 53 -9.37 13.00 -6.75
C ARG A 53 -7.89 12.78 -6.43
N TYR A 54 -7.41 11.54 -6.55
CA TYR A 54 -6.04 11.14 -6.21
C TYR A 54 -5.41 10.38 -7.37
N PRO A 55 -4.05 10.43 -7.51
CA PRO A 55 -3.35 9.62 -8.50
C PRO A 55 -3.52 8.13 -8.21
N ASP A 56 -3.41 7.32 -9.25
CA ASP A 56 -3.40 5.87 -9.13
C ASP A 56 -2.11 5.40 -8.46
N TYR A 57 -2.22 4.39 -7.60
CA TYR A 57 -1.09 3.74 -6.96
C TYR A 57 -0.75 2.44 -7.69
N GLY A 58 0.54 2.30 -8.03
CA GLY A 58 1.08 1.08 -8.62
C GLY A 58 1.27 -0.03 -7.61
N GLU A 59 1.48 -1.23 -8.12
CA GLU A 59 1.88 -2.39 -7.32
C GLU A 59 3.33 -2.28 -6.86
N ILE A 60 3.66 -2.97 -5.76
CA ILE A 60 5.03 -3.16 -5.30
C ILE A 60 5.54 -4.50 -5.83
N TYR A 61 6.59 -4.47 -6.66
CA TYR A 61 7.31 -5.66 -7.08
C TYR A 61 8.16 -6.21 -5.93
N TRP A 62 8.05 -7.49 -5.71
CA TRP A 62 8.83 -8.18 -4.70
C TRP A 62 10.30 -8.26 -5.13
N ASN A 63 11.22 -8.02 -4.20
CA ASN A 63 12.65 -8.14 -4.42
C ASN A 63 13.18 -9.23 -3.49
N ASP A 64 13.45 -10.42 -4.02
CA ASP A 64 13.81 -11.59 -3.24
C ASP A 64 15.15 -11.39 -2.52
N TYR A 65 16.13 -10.78 -3.17
CA TYR A 65 17.42 -10.54 -2.54
C TYR A 65 17.36 -9.51 -1.41
N MET A 66 16.59 -8.45 -1.58
CA MET A 66 16.37 -7.49 -0.51
C MET A 66 15.61 -8.12 0.66
N ASP A 67 14.65 -9.01 0.37
CA ASP A 67 13.92 -9.76 1.40
C ASP A 67 14.87 -10.64 2.23
N GLU A 68 15.82 -11.35 1.60
CA GLU A 68 16.83 -12.14 2.32
C GLU A 68 17.66 -11.29 3.31
N ILE A 69 18.05 -10.08 2.89
CA ILE A 69 18.77 -9.14 3.76
C ILE A 69 17.89 -8.70 4.92
N MET A 70 16.65 -8.33 4.62
CA MET A 70 15.71 -7.85 5.63
C MET A 70 15.36 -8.92 6.65
N GLN A 71 15.18 -10.18 6.23
CA GLN A 71 14.94 -11.29 7.15
C GLN A 71 16.07 -11.47 8.17
N LYS A 72 17.33 -11.28 7.77
CA LYS A 72 18.47 -11.30 8.69
C LYS A 72 18.40 -10.17 9.70
N LEU A 73 18.14 -8.94 9.23
CA LEU A 73 18.03 -7.77 10.11
C LEU A 73 16.86 -7.91 11.11
N PHE A 74 15.73 -8.48 10.67
CA PHE A 74 14.63 -8.80 11.56
C PHE A 74 15.02 -9.86 12.60
N SER A 75 15.77 -10.88 12.19
CA SER A 75 16.25 -11.93 13.10
C SER A 75 17.17 -11.37 14.18
N ASP A 76 18.00 -10.38 13.89
CA ASP A 76 18.86 -9.71 14.85
C ASP A 76 18.06 -9.04 15.97
N THR A 77 16.85 -8.56 15.66
CA THR A 77 15.91 -8.01 16.66
C THR A 77 15.03 -9.08 17.33
N LYS A 78 15.31 -10.37 17.08
CA LYS A 78 14.52 -11.52 17.59
C LYS A 78 13.06 -11.53 17.12
N ARG A 79 12.72 -10.81 16.04
CA ARG A 79 11.39 -10.80 15.44
C ARG A 79 11.27 -11.88 14.39
N VAL A 80 10.14 -12.58 14.42
CA VAL A 80 9.80 -13.58 13.40
C VAL A 80 9.15 -12.88 12.22
N THR A 81 9.66 -13.15 11.03
CA THR A 81 9.11 -12.63 9.79
C THR A 81 8.13 -13.63 9.17
N VAL A 82 7.05 -13.12 8.61
CA VAL A 82 6.11 -13.87 7.80
C VAL A 82 5.83 -13.12 6.52
N ARG A 83 5.85 -13.81 5.39
CA ARG A 83 5.45 -13.22 4.12
C ARG A 83 3.93 -13.10 4.09
N SER A 84 3.40 -11.89 3.92
CA SER A 84 1.96 -11.70 3.76
C SER A 84 1.47 -12.41 2.48
N LYS A 85 0.38 -13.15 2.59
CA LYS A 85 -0.24 -13.87 1.46
C LYS A 85 -1.47 -13.16 0.90
N GLY A 86 -1.84 -12.03 1.48
CA GLY A 86 -3.06 -11.32 1.12
C GLY A 86 -2.79 -9.92 0.57
N PRO A 87 -3.80 -9.28 -0.01
CA PRO A 87 -3.71 -7.89 -0.38
C PRO A 87 -3.49 -7.06 0.88
N GLY A 88 -2.39 -6.33 0.91
CA GLY A 88 -2.12 -5.32 1.92
C GLY A 88 -2.96 -4.06 1.72
N GLY A 89 -2.67 -3.00 2.49
CA GLY A 89 -3.18 -1.67 2.23
C GLY A 89 -2.67 -1.10 0.89
N SER A 90 -3.21 0.03 0.48
CA SER A 90 -2.63 0.79 -0.63
C SER A 90 -1.57 1.75 -0.11
N THR A 91 -0.56 2.00 -0.93
CA THR A 91 0.52 2.95 -0.66
C THR A 91 1.06 3.52 -1.98
N ASP A 92 1.47 4.77 -1.96
CA ASP A 92 2.17 5.43 -3.06
C ASP A 92 3.58 4.90 -3.30
N LEU A 93 4.12 4.09 -2.38
CA LEU A 93 5.38 3.38 -2.56
C LEU A 93 5.40 2.49 -3.80
N GLY A 94 4.23 2.02 -4.27
CA GLY A 94 4.12 1.34 -5.56
C GLY A 94 4.62 2.22 -6.71
N ASN A 95 4.28 3.51 -6.72
CA ASN A 95 4.75 4.45 -7.74
C ASN A 95 6.26 4.69 -7.65
N VAL A 96 6.83 4.69 -6.44
CA VAL A 96 8.28 4.73 -6.23
C VAL A 96 8.92 3.44 -6.74
N ASN A 97 8.29 2.29 -6.47
CA ASN A 97 8.78 0.99 -6.91
C ASN A 97 8.83 0.83 -8.44
N LEU A 98 8.00 1.56 -9.17
CA LEU A 98 8.13 1.63 -10.63
C LEU A 98 9.47 2.24 -11.10
N LYS A 99 10.21 2.91 -10.25
CA LYS A 99 11.47 3.60 -10.57
C LYS A 99 12.68 2.98 -9.90
N ILE A 100 12.57 2.66 -8.62
CA ILE A 100 13.63 2.12 -7.78
C ILE A 100 13.11 0.97 -6.91
N PRO A 101 13.97 0.04 -6.48
CA PRO A 101 13.58 -1.00 -5.53
C PRO A 101 13.01 -0.41 -4.23
N VAL A 102 11.90 -0.96 -3.77
CA VAL A 102 11.26 -0.57 -2.51
C VAL A 102 11.03 -1.80 -1.65
N PHE A 103 11.22 -1.66 -0.35
CA PHE A 103 10.83 -2.64 0.66
C PHE A 103 9.95 -1.95 1.70
N HIS A 104 8.77 -2.49 1.96
CA HIS A 104 7.81 -1.92 2.89
C HIS A 104 7.37 -2.97 3.92
N PRO A 105 8.21 -3.24 4.92
CA PRO A 105 7.87 -4.19 5.97
C PRO A 105 6.87 -3.58 6.95
N MET A 106 6.07 -4.46 7.55
CA MET A 106 5.18 -4.11 8.65
C MET A 106 5.67 -4.81 9.92
N ILE A 107 5.65 -4.10 11.05
CA ILE A 107 5.97 -4.69 12.34
C ILE A 107 4.70 -4.63 13.21
N ASP A 108 4.29 -5.78 13.75
CA ASP A 108 3.13 -5.86 14.62
C ASP A 108 3.42 -5.22 15.98
N ILE A 109 2.62 -4.24 16.36
CA ILE A 109 2.63 -3.61 17.68
C ILE A 109 1.48 -4.07 18.58
N THR A 110 0.57 -4.88 18.03
CA THR A 110 -0.66 -5.29 18.72
C THR A 110 -0.45 -6.52 19.61
N GLY A 111 0.71 -7.18 19.51
CA GLY A 111 0.94 -8.48 20.15
C GLY A 111 0.00 -9.57 19.61
N SER A 112 -0.33 -9.50 18.32
CA SER A 112 -1.27 -10.41 17.64
C SER A 112 -2.74 -10.29 18.09
N ARG A 113 -3.11 -9.22 18.77
CA ARG A 113 -4.51 -8.91 19.07
C ARG A 113 -5.28 -8.62 17.80
N LYS A 114 -6.41 -9.31 17.59
CA LYS A 114 -7.23 -9.19 16.37
C LYS A 114 -8.36 -8.18 16.49
N ASP A 115 -8.62 -7.71 17.70
CA ASP A 115 -9.64 -6.70 18.02
C ASP A 115 -9.18 -5.27 17.79
N ILE A 116 -7.90 -5.07 17.50
CA ILE A 116 -7.31 -3.75 17.22
C ILE A 116 -7.09 -3.60 15.72
N VAL A 117 -7.68 -2.56 15.18
CA VAL A 117 -7.57 -2.20 13.76
C VAL A 117 -6.77 -0.90 13.61
N ILE A 118 -5.91 -0.84 12.60
CA ILE A 118 -5.22 0.41 12.25
C ILE A 118 -6.25 1.51 11.96
N HIS A 119 -5.94 2.74 12.31
CA HIS A 119 -6.78 3.94 12.18
C HIS A 119 -7.89 4.08 13.23
N ASP A 120 -7.90 3.27 14.29
CA ASP A 120 -8.81 3.49 15.40
C ASP A 120 -8.11 4.02 16.68
N ARG A 121 -8.90 4.41 17.68
CA ARG A 121 -8.39 5.00 18.92
C ARG A 121 -7.62 4.01 19.78
N GLU A 122 -7.94 2.74 19.74
CA GLU A 122 -7.21 1.71 20.49
C GLU A 122 -5.82 1.50 19.88
N PHE A 123 -5.69 1.58 18.54
CA PHE A 123 -4.39 1.55 17.89
C PHE A 123 -3.54 2.77 18.27
N GLU A 124 -4.13 3.97 18.31
CA GLU A 124 -3.45 5.19 18.78
C GLU A 124 -2.91 5.03 20.21
N ARG A 125 -3.71 4.47 21.12
CA ARG A 125 -3.28 4.23 22.52
C ARG A 125 -2.08 3.31 22.63
N LEU A 126 -1.97 2.32 21.74
CA LEU A 126 -0.81 1.41 21.72
C LEU A 126 0.50 2.15 21.42
N LEU A 127 0.46 3.22 20.62
CA LEU A 127 1.66 3.99 20.27
C LEU A 127 2.34 4.67 21.48
N HIS A 128 1.62 4.82 22.58
CA HIS A 128 2.13 5.41 23.83
C HIS A 128 2.67 4.36 24.83
N THR A 129 2.87 3.12 24.40
CA THR A 129 3.36 2.02 25.25
C THR A 129 4.85 1.79 25.04
N GLU A 130 5.51 1.17 26.07
CA GLU A 130 6.91 0.76 25.93
C GLU A 130 7.07 -0.30 24.82
N ALA A 131 6.10 -1.17 24.64
CA ALA A 131 6.12 -2.15 23.54
C ALA A 131 6.19 -1.48 22.16
N ALA A 132 5.46 -0.38 21.96
CA ALA A 132 5.55 0.40 20.72
C ALA A 132 6.91 1.11 20.58
N ALA A 133 7.47 1.60 21.68
CA ALA A 133 8.80 2.19 21.68
C ALA A 133 9.90 1.16 21.34
N GLU A 134 9.76 -0.09 21.78
CA GLU A 134 10.65 -1.19 21.36
C GLU A 134 10.51 -1.47 19.85
N VAL A 135 9.28 -1.56 19.34
CA VAL A 135 9.03 -1.75 17.91
C VAL A 135 9.65 -0.63 17.08
N LEU A 136 9.54 0.62 17.56
CA LEU A 136 10.15 1.78 16.88
C LEU A 136 11.67 1.68 16.85
N ARG A 137 12.32 1.28 17.97
CA ARG A 137 13.78 1.06 18.01
C ARG A 137 14.21 -0.06 17.06
N ASP A 138 13.50 -1.17 17.03
CA ASP A 138 13.79 -2.28 16.12
C ASP A 138 13.61 -1.88 14.67
N GLY A 139 12.53 -1.17 14.34
CA GLY A 139 12.31 -0.63 13.00
C GLY A 139 13.43 0.31 12.56
N ALA A 140 13.86 1.20 13.45
CA ALA A 140 14.99 2.10 13.19
C ALA A 140 16.30 1.34 12.96
N TYR A 141 16.60 0.31 13.78
CA TYR A 141 17.74 -0.57 13.60
C TYR A 141 17.71 -1.28 12.24
N ILE A 142 16.58 -1.84 11.87
CA ILE A 142 16.41 -2.58 10.61
C ILE A 142 16.65 -1.66 9.40
N ILE A 143 16.04 -0.45 9.40
CA ILE A 143 16.20 0.51 8.30
C ILE A 143 17.65 1.01 8.24
N ALA A 144 18.25 1.36 9.39
CA ALA A 144 19.65 1.80 9.46
C ALA A 144 20.62 0.69 9.02
N GLY A 145 20.34 -0.56 9.40
CA GLY A 145 21.12 -1.74 9.01
C GLY A 145 21.11 -1.95 7.49
N LEU A 146 19.95 -1.83 6.85
CA LEU A 146 19.87 -1.86 5.40
C LEU A 146 20.66 -0.70 4.77
N GLY A 147 20.44 0.53 5.26
CA GLY A 147 21.17 1.71 4.77
C GLY A 147 22.68 1.58 4.89
N TYR A 148 23.18 1.09 6.04
CA TYR A 148 24.60 0.82 6.25
C TYR A 148 25.14 -0.21 5.26
N LYS A 149 24.41 -1.31 5.09
CA LYS A 149 24.81 -2.37 4.16
C LYS A 149 24.89 -1.88 2.71
N LEU A 150 23.93 -1.09 2.27
CA LEU A 150 23.91 -0.49 0.94
C LEU A 150 25.07 0.51 0.72
N ALA A 151 25.48 1.22 1.77
CA ALA A 151 26.58 2.17 1.70
C ALA A 151 27.96 1.51 1.76
N SER A 152 28.09 0.39 2.51
CA SER A 152 29.37 -0.29 2.72
C SER A 152 29.67 -1.39 1.68
N GLU A 153 28.64 -1.94 1.02
CA GLU A 153 28.74 -3.06 0.10
C GLU A 153 28.08 -2.68 -1.27
N PRO A 154 28.80 -2.01 -2.18
CA PRO A 154 28.21 -1.55 -3.46
C PRO A 154 27.59 -2.67 -4.31
N GLU A 155 28.13 -3.88 -4.23
CA GLU A 155 27.63 -5.08 -4.93
C GLU A 155 26.22 -5.47 -4.48
N VAL A 156 25.86 -5.20 -3.22
CA VAL A 156 24.53 -5.43 -2.69
C VAL A 156 23.49 -4.54 -3.40
N MET A 157 23.83 -3.27 -3.57
CA MET A 157 22.98 -2.33 -4.29
C MET A 157 22.74 -2.76 -5.73
N GLU A 158 23.79 -3.18 -6.43
CA GLU A 158 23.65 -3.62 -7.83
C GLU A 158 22.82 -4.89 -7.94
N ARG A 159 23.00 -5.84 -7.04
CA ARG A 159 22.18 -7.07 -7.04
C ARG A 159 20.70 -6.81 -6.76
N ILE A 160 20.39 -5.89 -5.84
CA ILE A 160 19.02 -5.45 -5.58
C ILE A 160 18.40 -4.82 -6.84
N LYS A 161 19.15 -3.96 -7.54
CA LYS A 161 18.71 -3.34 -8.80
C LYS A 161 18.51 -4.36 -9.92
N GLU A 162 19.37 -5.36 -10.03
CA GLU A 162 19.22 -6.46 -10.99
C GLU A 162 17.95 -7.26 -10.74
N ASP A 163 17.69 -7.60 -9.48
CA ASP A 163 16.49 -8.33 -9.09
C ASP A 163 15.22 -7.51 -9.39
N HIS A 164 15.24 -6.22 -9.08
CA HIS A 164 14.14 -5.32 -9.40
C HIS A 164 13.87 -5.20 -10.91
N ARG A 165 14.93 -5.19 -11.76
CA ARG A 165 14.78 -5.12 -13.21
C ARG A 165 14.06 -6.33 -13.82
N LYS A 166 14.16 -7.50 -13.20
CA LYS A 166 13.45 -8.71 -13.65
C LYS A 166 11.93 -8.53 -13.65
N TYR A 167 11.40 -7.85 -12.64
CA TYR A 167 9.96 -7.61 -12.51
C TYR A 167 9.45 -6.44 -13.38
N ARG A 168 10.31 -5.48 -13.72
CA ARG A 168 9.93 -4.37 -14.61
C ARG A 168 9.79 -4.76 -16.07
N ASN A 169 10.37 -5.88 -16.47
CA ASN A 169 10.39 -6.37 -17.85
C ASN A 169 9.36 -7.48 -18.10
N LEU A 170 8.51 -7.76 -17.11
CA LEU A 170 7.37 -8.68 -17.22
C LEU A 170 6.09 -7.89 -17.55
#